data_f9a59497d9bc0b05aa40aba7a9c91c64
#
_entry.id   f9a59497d9bc0b05aa40aba7a9c91c64
#
_cell.length_a   1.000
_cell.length_b   1.000
_cell.length_c   1.000
_cell.angle_alpha   90.00
_cell.angle_beta   90.00
_cell.angle_gamma   90.00
#
_symmetry.space_group_name_H-M   'P 1'
#
loop_
_entity.id
_entity.type
_entity.pdbx_description
1 polymer ?
#
loop_
_entity_poly.entity_id
_entity_poly.type
_entity_poly.pdbx_seq_one_letter_code
_entity_poly.pdbx_strand_id
1 'polypeptide(L)'
;FWGSGAQQAQLMKDAEVDMSTGWNGRFDNAKKDGAKVGYTFNQALLDYDCFAMPKGAPNKEVAMRFLAEVSKPQYQANLPFYITYGPTNRKAYEMTKAPKELIESLPSHPKNVPLMLPVSLDWYAKHKNEALELYMELMSE
;
A
#
# COMPACT_ATOMS: atom_id res chain seq x y z
N PHE A 1 15.05 -5.38 -12.29
CA PHE A 1 13.68 -4.80 -12.28
C PHE A 1 12.65 -5.91 -12.13
N TRP A 2 11.52 -5.62 -11.51
CA TRP A 2 10.42 -6.56 -11.35
C TRP A 2 9.16 -6.03 -12.07
N GLY A 3 8.39 -6.93 -12.68
CA GLY A 3 7.19 -6.58 -13.46
C GLY A 3 5.88 -6.76 -12.68
N SER A 4 5.93 -7.37 -11.49
CA SER A 4 4.75 -7.55 -10.64
C SER A 4 5.13 -7.69 -9.17
N GLY A 5 4.21 -7.31 -8.26
CA GLY A 5 4.44 -7.46 -6.82
C GLY A 5 4.60 -8.93 -6.37
N ALA A 6 4.05 -9.89 -7.11
CA ALA A 6 4.27 -11.30 -6.85
C ALA A 6 5.70 -11.74 -7.19
N GLN A 7 6.21 -11.32 -8.34
CA GLN A 7 7.60 -11.55 -8.73
C GLN A 7 8.57 -10.92 -7.73
N GLN A 8 8.34 -9.67 -7.35
CA GLN A 8 9.16 -8.97 -6.38
C GLN A 8 9.23 -9.72 -5.03
N ALA A 9 8.08 -10.18 -4.51
CA ALA A 9 8.05 -10.97 -3.29
C ALA A 9 8.79 -12.30 -3.43
N GLN A 10 8.72 -12.95 -4.60
CA GLN A 10 9.42 -14.20 -4.86
C GLN A 10 10.94 -14.00 -4.91
N LEU A 11 11.43 -12.99 -5.62
CA LEU A 11 12.87 -12.64 -5.66
C LEU A 11 13.46 -12.46 -4.25
N MET A 12 12.69 -11.83 -3.35
CA MET A 12 13.10 -11.66 -1.96
C MET A 12 13.03 -12.97 -1.15
N LYS A 13 12.01 -13.81 -1.40
CA LYS A 13 11.90 -15.13 -0.72
C LYS A 13 13.05 -16.05 -1.06
N ASP A 14 13.43 -16.05 -2.33
CA ASP A 14 14.47 -16.93 -2.86
C ASP A 14 15.89 -16.38 -2.63
N ALA A 15 15.99 -15.19 -2.01
CA ALA A 15 17.24 -14.46 -1.79
C ALA A 15 18.04 -14.22 -3.09
N GLU A 16 17.33 -14.03 -4.21
CA GLU A 16 17.93 -13.67 -5.49
C GLU A 16 18.38 -12.20 -5.51
N VAL A 17 17.83 -11.38 -4.62
CA VAL A 17 18.19 -9.98 -4.42
C VAL A 17 18.33 -9.67 -2.94
N ASP A 18 19.30 -8.85 -2.58
CA ASP A 18 19.55 -8.44 -1.19
C ASP A 18 18.61 -7.32 -0.74
N MET A 19 18.19 -6.45 -1.66
CA MET A 19 17.28 -5.33 -1.39
C MET A 19 16.31 -5.12 -2.55
N SER A 20 15.10 -4.69 -2.21
CA SER A 20 14.07 -4.33 -3.18
C SER A 20 13.12 -3.29 -2.62
N THR A 21 12.55 -2.46 -3.49
CA THR A 21 11.37 -1.67 -3.15
C THR A 21 10.10 -2.47 -3.42
N GLY A 22 9.03 -2.22 -2.67
CA GLY A 22 7.76 -2.91 -2.92
C GLY A 22 6.69 -2.58 -1.88
N TRP A 23 5.53 -3.17 -2.04
CA TRP A 23 4.42 -2.98 -1.12
C TRP A 23 4.61 -3.80 0.16
N ASN A 24 4.51 -3.14 1.32
CA ASN A 24 4.72 -3.75 2.63
C ASN A 24 3.87 -5.02 2.87
N GLY A 25 2.62 -5.06 2.40
CA GLY A 25 1.77 -6.25 2.53
C GLY A 25 2.32 -7.49 1.82
N ARG A 26 3.12 -7.33 0.75
CA ARG A 26 3.80 -8.43 0.07
C ARG A 26 4.94 -9.00 0.93
N PHE A 27 5.72 -8.12 1.57
CA PHE A 27 6.78 -8.53 2.49
C PHE A 27 6.21 -9.21 3.74
N ASP A 28 5.10 -8.71 4.29
CA ASP A 28 4.46 -9.34 5.43
C ASP A 28 3.91 -10.73 5.11
N ASN A 29 3.36 -10.93 3.92
CA ASN A 29 2.96 -12.25 3.47
C ASN A 29 4.17 -13.17 3.28
N ALA A 30 5.27 -12.67 2.69
CA ALA A 30 6.49 -13.44 2.56
C ALA A 30 7.04 -13.87 3.93
N LYS A 31 7.01 -12.99 4.95
CA LYS A 31 7.38 -13.32 6.34
C LYS A 31 6.48 -14.39 6.94
N LYS A 32 5.15 -14.31 6.74
CA LYS A 32 4.19 -15.33 7.19
C LYS A 32 4.48 -16.71 6.57
N ASP A 33 4.97 -16.71 5.33
CA ASP A 33 5.39 -17.93 4.61
C ASP A 33 6.80 -18.42 5.02
N GLY A 34 7.43 -17.78 6.02
CA GLY A 34 8.72 -18.20 6.57
C GLY A 34 9.95 -17.53 5.94
N ALA A 35 9.78 -16.59 5.01
CA ALA A 35 10.92 -15.89 4.42
C ALA A 35 11.60 -14.97 5.46
N LYS A 36 12.94 -14.93 5.43
CA LYS A 36 13.78 -14.07 6.29
C LYS A 36 13.91 -12.67 5.69
N VAL A 37 12.81 -11.97 5.53
CA VAL A 37 12.75 -10.62 4.97
C VAL A 37 12.30 -9.62 6.02
N GLY A 38 12.77 -8.38 5.90
CA GLY A 38 12.32 -7.23 6.69
C GLY A 38 12.13 -6.02 5.80
N TYR A 39 11.50 -4.99 6.32
CA TYR A 39 11.38 -3.71 5.63
C TYR A 39 11.39 -2.55 6.62
N THR A 40 11.62 -1.36 6.12
CA THR A 40 11.51 -0.10 6.86
C THR A 40 10.67 0.89 6.09
N PHE A 41 9.98 1.76 6.80
CA PHE A 41 9.30 2.90 6.20
C PHE A 41 10.17 4.15 6.08
N ASN A 42 11.40 4.10 6.64
CA ASN A 42 12.31 5.24 6.54
C ASN A 42 12.65 5.54 5.07
N GLN A 43 12.30 6.75 4.62
CA GLN A 43 12.43 7.21 3.23
C GLN A 43 11.58 6.41 2.21
N ALA A 44 10.59 5.66 2.67
CA ALA A 44 9.65 4.98 1.79
C ALA A 44 8.66 5.97 1.15
N LEU A 45 7.99 5.54 0.10
CA LEU A 45 6.88 6.28 -0.51
C LEU A 45 5.57 5.91 0.20
N LEU A 46 4.79 6.94 0.59
CA LEU A 46 3.43 6.76 1.06
C LEU A 46 2.47 6.99 -0.10
N ASP A 47 1.83 5.93 -0.54
CA ASP A 47 0.87 5.94 -1.63
C ASP A 47 -0.55 5.61 -1.13
N TYR A 48 -1.55 5.90 -1.95
CA TYR A 48 -2.97 5.72 -1.65
C TYR A 48 -3.67 4.98 -2.77
N ASP A 49 -4.35 3.90 -2.42
CA ASP A 49 -5.27 3.24 -3.33
C ASP A 49 -6.67 3.84 -3.23
N CYS A 50 -7.32 4.01 -4.37
CA CYS A 50 -8.65 4.59 -4.47
C CYS A 50 -9.64 3.64 -5.09
N PHE A 51 -10.84 3.56 -4.54
CA PHE A 51 -11.96 2.98 -5.26
C PHE A 51 -12.41 3.96 -6.34
N ALA A 52 -12.49 3.49 -7.57
CA ALA A 52 -12.98 4.27 -8.69
C ALA A 52 -14.25 3.67 -9.28
N MET A 53 -15.15 4.53 -9.71
CA MET A 53 -16.37 4.13 -10.40
C MET A 53 -16.33 4.64 -11.84
N PRO A 54 -16.30 3.75 -12.83
CA PRO A 54 -16.31 4.15 -14.24
C PRO A 54 -17.57 4.92 -14.61
N LYS A 55 -17.44 5.85 -15.56
CA LYS A 55 -18.60 6.54 -16.14
C LYS A 55 -19.51 5.50 -16.81
N GLY A 56 -20.82 5.58 -16.52
CA GLY A 56 -21.79 4.64 -17.07
C GLY A 56 -21.90 3.30 -16.33
N ALA A 57 -21.18 3.13 -15.21
CA ALA A 57 -21.34 1.93 -14.38
C ALA A 57 -22.81 1.75 -13.94
N PRO A 58 -23.38 0.55 -14.09
CA PRO A 58 -24.69 0.24 -13.51
C PRO A 58 -24.61 0.31 -11.98
N ASN A 59 -25.74 0.50 -11.32
CA ASN A 59 -25.83 0.47 -9.85
C ASN A 59 -24.96 1.50 -9.10
N LYS A 60 -24.70 2.66 -9.73
CA LYS A 60 -23.88 3.74 -9.16
C LYS A 60 -24.30 4.09 -7.73
N GLU A 61 -25.61 4.20 -7.48
CA GLU A 61 -26.13 4.59 -6.17
C GLU A 61 -25.77 3.55 -5.09
N VAL A 62 -25.94 2.27 -5.41
CA VAL A 62 -25.61 1.17 -4.48
C VAL A 62 -24.10 1.14 -4.21
N ALA A 63 -23.28 1.31 -5.25
CA ALA A 63 -21.83 1.36 -5.12
C ALA A 63 -21.39 2.55 -4.23
N MET A 64 -21.98 3.72 -4.39
CA MET A 64 -21.68 4.89 -3.55
C MET A 64 -22.09 4.66 -2.09
N ARG A 65 -23.20 4.00 -1.82
CA ARG A 65 -23.60 3.60 -0.47
C ARG A 65 -22.60 2.61 0.13
N PHE A 66 -22.16 1.63 -0.65
CA PHE A 66 -21.13 0.68 -0.22
C PHE A 66 -19.83 1.41 0.15
N LEU A 67 -19.34 2.31 -0.70
CA LEU A 67 -18.13 3.09 -0.44
C LEU A 67 -18.26 3.95 0.84
N ALA A 68 -19.42 4.55 1.05
CA ALA A 68 -19.71 5.30 2.27
C ALA A 68 -19.66 4.40 3.52
N GLU A 69 -20.18 3.16 3.43
CA GLU A 69 -20.13 2.21 4.53
C GLU A 69 -18.71 1.75 4.83
N VAL A 70 -17.95 1.26 3.84
CA VAL A 70 -16.59 0.73 4.06
C VAL A 70 -15.59 1.82 4.50
N SER A 71 -15.91 3.10 4.28
CA SER A 71 -15.12 4.23 4.77
C SER A 71 -15.33 4.53 6.25
N LYS A 72 -16.31 3.92 6.90
CA LYS A 72 -16.56 4.13 8.33
C LYS A 72 -15.48 3.45 9.18
N PRO A 73 -15.10 4.06 10.33
CA PRO A 73 -14.00 3.57 11.14
C PRO A 73 -14.20 2.16 11.68
N GLN A 74 -15.43 1.76 11.99
CA GLN A 74 -15.71 0.41 12.51
C GLN A 74 -15.40 -0.70 11.50
N TYR A 75 -15.51 -0.44 10.19
CA TYR A 75 -15.14 -1.41 9.17
C TYR A 75 -13.64 -1.38 8.92
N GLN A 76 -13.05 -0.19 8.83
CA GLN A 76 -11.61 -0.06 8.64
C GLN A 76 -10.79 -0.54 9.85
N ALA A 77 -11.36 -0.58 11.03
CA ALA A 77 -10.75 -1.15 12.24
C ALA A 77 -10.41 -2.64 12.11
N ASN A 78 -11.08 -3.35 11.20
CA ASN A 78 -10.82 -4.77 10.94
C ASN A 78 -9.77 -5.01 9.85
N LEU A 79 -9.41 -3.99 9.07
CA LEU A 79 -8.49 -4.11 7.94
C LEU A 79 -7.14 -4.75 8.33
N PRO A 80 -6.50 -4.41 9.47
CA PRO A 80 -5.20 -4.97 9.84
C PRO A 80 -5.16 -6.49 10.00
N PHE A 81 -6.30 -7.14 10.25
CA PHE A 81 -6.37 -8.60 10.38
C PHE A 81 -6.26 -9.32 9.02
N TYR A 82 -6.54 -8.63 7.93
CA TYR A 82 -6.56 -9.21 6.57
C TYR A 82 -5.38 -8.75 5.74
N ILE A 83 -4.99 -7.48 5.88
CA ILE A 83 -3.89 -6.89 5.15
C ILE A 83 -3.22 -5.81 5.98
N THR A 84 -1.90 -5.73 5.92
CA THR A 84 -1.09 -4.76 6.67
C THR A 84 -0.98 -3.39 5.98
N TYR A 85 -1.98 -3.04 5.17
CA TYR A 85 -2.19 -1.67 4.72
C TYR A 85 -2.97 -0.90 5.79
N GLY A 86 -2.59 0.34 6.01
CA GLY A 86 -3.20 1.10 7.09
C GLY A 86 -4.59 1.65 6.72
N PRO A 87 -5.47 1.82 7.71
CA PRO A 87 -6.74 2.49 7.51
C PRO A 87 -6.51 3.96 7.13
N THR A 88 -7.37 4.51 6.27
CA THR A 88 -7.39 5.94 5.92
C THR A 88 -8.15 6.76 6.95
N ASN A 89 -9.08 6.14 7.68
CA ASN A 89 -9.82 6.78 8.76
C ASN A 89 -9.09 6.61 10.10
N ARG A 90 -8.54 7.69 10.64
CA ARG A 90 -7.75 7.67 11.88
C ARG A 90 -8.51 7.12 13.09
N LYS A 91 -9.85 7.32 13.16
CA LYS A 91 -10.69 6.76 14.23
C LYS A 91 -10.71 5.24 14.25
N ALA A 92 -10.32 4.58 13.16
CA ALA A 92 -10.19 3.13 13.11
C ALA A 92 -9.13 2.59 14.09
N TYR A 93 -8.09 3.38 14.37
CA TYR A 93 -7.05 3.02 15.34
C TYR A 93 -7.56 2.96 16.79
N GLU A 94 -8.58 3.75 17.11
CA GLU A 94 -9.21 3.75 18.43
C GLU A 94 -10.19 2.59 18.63
N MET A 95 -10.65 2.00 17.53
CA MET A 95 -11.69 0.96 17.51
C MET A 95 -11.13 -0.45 17.23
N THR A 96 -9.93 -0.54 16.67
CA THR A 96 -9.34 -1.84 16.33
C THR A 96 -8.98 -2.63 17.57
N LYS A 97 -9.16 -3.97 17.46
CA LYS A 97 -8.73 -4.95 18.47
C LYS A 97 -7.43 -5.66 18.05
N ALA A 98 -6.77 -5.16 17.03
CA ALA A 98 -5.50 -5.73 16.57
C ALA A 98 -4.41 -5.58 17.66
N PRO A 99 -3.46 -6.51 17.74
CA PRO A 99 -2.31 -6.39 18.64
C PRO A 99 -1.54 -5.09 18.38
N LYS A 100 -0.98 -4.52 19.45
CA LYS A 100 -0.25 -3.25 19.39
C LYS A 100 0.88 -3.27 18.37
N GLU A 101 1.64 -4.35 18.30
CA GLU A 101 2.73 -4.53 17.37
C GLU A 101 2.25 -4.47 15.91
N LEU A 102 1.10 -5.08 15.63
CA LEU A 102 0.49 -5.01 14.30
C LEU A 102 0.03 -3.61 13.96
N ILE A 103 -0.60 -2.90 14.91
CA ILE A 103 -1.05 -1.51 14.73
C ILE A 103 0.16 -0.61 14.43
N GLU A 104 1.24 -0.72 15.20
CA GLU A 104 2.45 0.08 15.04
C GLU A 104 3.23 -0.23 13.76
N SER A 105 3.01 -1.39 13.14
CA SER A 105 3.62 -1.78 11.87
C SER A 105 2.88 -1.25 10.63
N LEU A 106 1.72 -0.60 10.79
CA LEU A 106 0.93 -0.13 9.66
C LEU A 106 1.50 1.17 9.06
N PRO A 107 1.51 1.33 7.73
CA PRO A 107 2.06 2.51 7.07
C PRO A 107 1.34 3.80 7.47
N SER A 108 0.02 3.78 7.66
CA SER A 108 -0.74 4.97 8.06
C SER A 108 -0.72 5.25 9.57
N HIS A 109 0.03 4.48 10.36
CA HIS A 109 0.19 4.76 11.79
C HIS A 109 0.94 6.08 12.00
N PRO A 110 0.52 6.94 12.96
CA PRO A 110 1.15 8.25 13.19
C PRO A 110 2.67 8.22 13.43
N LYS A 111 3.21 7.11 13.90
CA LYS A 111 4.65 6.90 14.09
C LYS A 111 5.40 6.73 12.77
N ASN A 112 4.77 6.13 11.76
CA ASN A 112 5.41 5.76 10.49
C ASN A 112 5.24 6.83 9.41
N VAL A 113 4.09 7.52 9.39
CA VAL A 113 3.80 8.57 8.38
C VAL A 113 4.92 9.60 8.25
N PRO A 114 5.52 10.15 9.34
CA PRO A 114 6.59 11.13 9.23
C PRO A 114 7.90 10.60 8.62
N LEU A 115 8.06 9.28 8.54
CA LEU A 115 9.25 8.64 7.96
C LEU A 115 9.19 8.54 6.43
N MET A 116 8.01 8.73 5.86
CA MET A 116 7.73 8.50 4.45
C MET A 116 7.52 9.80 3.68
N LEU A 117 7.76 9.74 2.37
CA LEU A 117 7.46 10.80 1.43
C LEU A 117 6.08 10.53 0.79
N PRO A 118 5.09 11.40 0.98
CA PRO A 118 3.80 11.26 0.29
C PRO A 118 3.97 11.39 -1.22
N VAL A 119 3.36 10.48 -1.99
CA VAL A 119 3.32 10.57 -3.45
C VAL A 119 2.51 11.80 -3.86
N SER A 120 3.11 12.67 -4.66
CA SER A 120 2.46 13.88 -5.15
C SER A 120 1.57 13.58 -6.36
N LEU A 121 0.27 13.47 -6.14
CA LEU A 121 -0.71 13.26 -7.21
C LEU A 121 -0.72 14.39 -8.23
N ASP A 122 -0.54 15.65 -7.77
CA ASP A 122 -0.48 16.83 -8.66
C ASP A 122 0.75 16.79 -9.57
N TRP A 123 1.88 16.33 -9.07
CA TRP A 123 3.09 16.15 -9.87
C TRP A 123 2.87 15.05 -10.92
N TYR A 124 2.36 13.89 -10.51
CA TYR A 124 2.09 12.79 -11.43
C TYR A 124 1.04 13.14 -12.49
N ALA A 125 0.02 13.92 -12.15
CA ALA A 125 -0.97 14.37 -13.11
C ALA A 125 -0.36 15.21 -14.25
N LYS A 126 0.74 15.90 -13.99
CA LYS A 126 1.44 16.76 -14.97
C LYS A 126 2.59 16.06 -15.69
N HIS A 127 3.30 15.20 -15.01
CA HIS A 127 4.61 14.68 -15.46
C HIS A 127 4.64 13.16 -15.67
N LYS A 128 3.47 12.46 -15.60
CA LYS A 128 3.42 11.01 -15.72
C LYS A 128 4.08 10.47 -16.99
N ASN A 129 3.82 11.12 -18.14
CA ASN A 129 4.35 10.64 -19.41
C ASN A 129 5.86 10.82 -19.48
N GLU A 130 6.37 11.97 -19.07
CA GLU A 130 7.81 12.26 -18.99
C GLU A 130 8.52 11.26 -18.07
N ALA A 131 7.96 11.02 -16.88
CA ALA A 131 8.52 10.06 -15.95
C ALA A 131 8.50 8.62 -16.50
N LEU A 132 7.46 8.26 -17.26
CA LEU A 132 7.37 6.95 -17.90
C LEU A 132 8.41 6.81 -19.02
N GLU A 133 8.62 7.83 -19.84
CA GLU A 133 9.63 7.83 -20.91
C GLU A 133 11.03 7.61 -20.32
N LEU A 134 11.40 8.40 -19.29
CA LEU A 134 12.68 8.24 -18.60
C LEU A 134 12.84 6.85 -17.96
N TYR A 135 11.77 6.31 -17.39
CA TYR A 135 11.80 4.96 -16.84
C TYR A 135 12.01 3.90 -17.92
N MET A 136 11.33 4.02 -19.07
CA MET A 136 11.48 3.08 -20.19
C MET A 136 12.88 3.16 -20.81
N GLU A 137 13.49 4.34 -20.89
CA GLU A 137 14.86 4.53 -21.32
C GLU A 137 15.83 3.79 -20.40
N LEU A 138 15.72 4.02 -19.07
CA LEU A 138 16.52 3.31 -18.07
C LEU A 138 16.37 1.78 -18.15
N MET A 139 15.16 1.29 -18.47
CA MET A 139 14.91 -0.16 -18.59
C MET A 139 15.51 -0.77 -19.85
N SER A 140 15.86 0.05 -20.86
CA SER A 140 16.43 -0.42 -22.13
C SER A 140 17.98 -0.50 -22.12
N GLU A 141 18.63 0.07 -21.11
CA GLU A 141 20.08 -0.04 -20.89
C GLU A 141 20.45 -1.40 -20.23
#